data_9d2a018a168f78842fe9258a43c33cd7
#
_entry.id   9d2a018a168f78842fe9258a43c33cd7
#
_cell.length_a   1.000
_cell.length_b   1.000
_cell.length_c   1.000
_cell.angle_alpha   90.00
_cell.angle_beta   90.00
_cell.angle_gamma   90.00
#
_symmetry.space_group_name_H-M   'P 1'
#
loop_
_entity.id
_entity.type
_entity.pdbx_description
1 polymer ?
#
loop_
_entity_poly.entity_id
_entity_poly.type
_entity_poly.pdbx_seq_one_letter_code
_entity_poly.pdbx_strand_id
1 'polypeptide(L)'
;VGHDWGGFVVWAMGVLHPERCAGIVGVCTPYLPFPGTDFLKMLVDGDVERQYMLWFQEPGVAEREMDPRARVLFEKLMVGGVDPRIIAERAMADGKLNMNPFIDLDGLEPLGESIADAGVVDHYASVFERTGFRGGINWYRNVDANSAAHPEVGTTVLSMPTLMLCAEWDPALPPALAAS
;
A
#
# COMPACT_ATOMS: atom_id res chain seq x y z
N VAL A 1 12.69 6.77 10.43
CA VAL A 1 11.72 7.36 9.49
C VAL A 1 11.28 6.27 8.53
N GLY A 2 9.97 6.11 8.34
CA GLY A 2 9.41 5.13 7.40
C GLY A 2 8.18 5.66 6.68
N HIS A 3 8.04 5.28 5.40
CA HIS A 3 6.90 5.58 4.54
C HIS A 3 6.29 4.28 4.03
N ASP A 4 4.98 4.22 3.87
CA ASP A 4 4.22 3.06 3.41
C ASP A 4 4.58 1.79 4.23
N TRP A 5 5.01 0.69 3.63
CA TRP A 5 5.50 -0.49 4.35
C TRP A 5 6.66 -0.17 5.31
N GLY A 6 7.54 0.77 4.95
CA GLY A 6 8.59 1.27 5.85
C GLY A 6 8.03 1.95 7.08
N GLY A 7 6.84 2.55 7.01
CA GLY A 7 6.10 3.09 8.16
C GLY A 7 5.69 1.96 9.12
N PHE A 8 5.08 0.89 8.62
CA PHE A 8 4.75 -0.28 9.47
C PHE A 8 6.00 -0.86 10.14
N VAL A 9 7.12 -0.96 9.41
CA VAL A 9 8.39 -1.45 9.97
C VAL A 9 8.89 -0.58 11.12
N VAL A 10 8.91 0.75 10.97
CA VAL A 10 9.43 1.61 12.05
C VAL A 10 8.50 1.65 13.27
N TRP A 11 7.19 1.52 13.09
CA TRP A 11 6.26 1.38 14.19
C TRP A 11 6.47 0.06 14.94
N ALA A 12 6.62 -1.05 14.22
CA ALA A 12 6.97 -2.34 14.81
C ALA A 12 8.30 -2.30 15.55
N MET A 13 9.32 -1.62 14.99
CA MET A 13 10.61 -1.40 15.69
C MET A 13 10.43 -0.67 17.01
N GLY A 14 9.56 0.33 17.08
CA GLY A 14 9.29 1.08 18.31
C GLY A 14 8.62 0.25 19.41
N VAL A 15 7.84 -0.76 19.01
CA VAL A 15 7.19 -1.69 19.96
C VAL A 15 8.14 -2.81 20.38
N LEU A 16 8.80 -3.46 19.41
CA LEU A 16 9.57 -4.68 19.63
C LEU A 16 11.00 -4.40 20.12
N HIS A 17 11.55 -3.23 19.76
CA HIS A 17 12.93 -2.83 20.08
C HIS A 17 13.02 -1.36 20.51
N PRO A 18 12.25 -0.93 21.53
CA PRO A 18 12.21 0.47 21.97
C PRO A 18 13.57 1.02 22.35
N GLU A 19 14.46 0.18 22.89
CA GLU A 19 15.82 0.54 23.28
C GLU A 19 16.71 0.94 22.09
N ARG A 20 16.31 0.64 20.88
CA ARG A 20 17.01 0.98 19.63
C ARG A 20 16.45 2.24 18.95
N CYS A 21 15.37 2.80 19.48
CA CYS A 21 14.62 3.88 18.85
C CYS A 21 14.74 5.16 19.70
N ALA A 22 15.50 6.14 19.24
CA ALA A 22 15.53 7.49 19.86
C ALA A 22 14.27 8.31 19.56
N GLY A 23 13.58 7.99 18.46
CA GLY A 23 12.32 8.58 18.00
C GLY A 23 11.88 7.96 16.71
N ILE A 24 10.61 8.10 16.34
CA ILE A 24 10.01 7.53 15.14
C ILE A 24 9.28 8.60 14.35
N VAL A 25 9.43 8.56 13.03
CA VAL A 25 8.62 9.35 12.09
C VAL A 25 7.94 8.41 11.13
N GLY A 26 6.62 8.38 11.18
CA GLY A 26 5.77 7.74 10.17
C GLY A 26 5.37 8.76 9.11
N VAL A 27 5.56 8.42 7.83
CA VAL A 27 5.13 9.23 6.69
C VAL A 27 4.00 8.49 6.00
N CYS A 28 2.83 9.09 5.96
CA CYS A 28 1.55 8.58 5.46
C CYS A 28 1.00 7.34 6.19
N THR A 29 1.84 6.49 6.77
CA THR A 29 1.44 5.24 7.43
C THR A 29 1.14 5.48 8.91
N PRO A 30 -0.13 5.40 9.35
CA PRO A 30 -0.50 5.62 10.74
C PRO A 30 -0.06 4.45 11.63
N TYR A 31 0.03 4.74 12.94
CA TYR A 31 0.28 3.72 13.96
C TYR A 31 -1.04 3.03 14.31
N LEU A 32 -1.35 1.96 13.61
CA LEU A 32 -2.58 1.16 13.78
C LEU A 32 -2.25 -0.33 13.72
N PRO A 33 -3.09 -1.19 14.33
CA PRO A 33 -3.06 -2.62 14.04
C PRO A 33 -3.25 -2.84 12.55
N PHE A 34 -2.46 -3.71 11.95
CA PHE A 34 -2.64 -4.03 10.54
C PHE A 34 -3.95 -4.81 10.35
N PRO A 35 -4.83 -4.41 9.43
CA PRO A 35 -6.05 -5.16 9.18
C PRO A 35 -5.71 -6.54 8.60
N GLY A 36 -6.26 -7.59 9.19
CA GLY A 36 -6.12 -8.96 8.68
C GLY A 36 -6.88 -9.14 7.36
N THR A 37 -6.55 -10.21 6.61
CA THR A 37 -7.20 -10.51 5.33
C THR A 37 -8.70 -10.73 5.46
N ASP A 38 -9.20 -11.22 6.60
CA ASP A 38 -10.64 -11.40 6.79
C ASP A 38 -11.41 -10.07 6.84
N PHE A 39 -10.84 -9.04 7.47
CA PHE A 39 -11.42 -7.70 7.43
C PHE A 39 -11.47 -7.15 5.99
N LEU A 40 -10.39 -7.34 5.23
CA LEU A 40 -10.34 -6.90 3.83
C LEU A 40 -11.38 -7.61 2.95
N LYS A 41 -11.62 -8.91 3.18
CA LYS A 41 -12.68 -9.67 2.50
C LYS A 41 -14.08 -9.09 2.77
N MET A 42 -14.32 -8.67 4.01
CA MET A 42 -15.61 -8.02 4.36
C MET A 42 -15.83 -6.71 3.60
N LEU A 43 -14.78 -5.93 3.35
CA LEU A 43 -14.88 -4.65 2.62
C LEU A 43 -15.32 -4.83 1.16
N VAL A 44 -15.05 -5.98 0.55
CA VAL A 44 -15.31 -6.26 -0.86
C VAL A 44 -16.29 -7.42 -1.07
N ASP A 45 -17.13 -7.72 -0.07
CA ASP A 45 -18.14 -8.81 -0.12
C ASP A 45 -17.56 -10.18 -0.55
N GLY A 46 -16.29 -10.45 -0.17
CA GLY A 46 -15.56 -11.67 -0.53
C GLY A 46 -14.97 -11.69 -1.93
N ASP A 47 -15.15 -10.67 -2.75
CA ASP A 47 -14.57 -10.55 -4.09
C ASP A 47 -13.10 -10.15 -4.01
N VAL A 48 -12.22 -11.15 -3.95
CA VAL A 48 -10.77 -10.97 -3.73
C VAL A 48 -10.08 -10.17 -4.84
N GLU A 49 -10.64 -10.14 -6.04
CA GLU A 49 -10.09 -9.40 -7.17
C GLU A 49 -10.26 -7.90 -7.01
N ARG A 50 -11.22 -7.45 -6.20
CA ARG A 50 -11.49 -6.03 -5.94
C ARG A 50 -10.59 -5.40 -4.89
N GLN A 51 -9.77 -6.19 -4.19
CA GLN A 51 -8.85 -5.69 -3.17
C GLN A 51 -7.44 -6.23 -3.46
N TYR A 52 -6.54 -5.34 -3.89
CA TYR A 52 -5.20 -5.76 -4.34
C TYR A 52 -4.42 -6.54 -3.27
N MET A 53 -4.58 -6.22 -1.98
CA MET A 53 -3.90 -6.94 -0.90
C MET A 53 -4.39 -8.39 -0.77
N LEU A 54 -5.66 -8.67 -1.08
CA LEU A 54 -6.21 -10.02 -1.15
C LEU A 54 -5.77 -10.74 -2.44
N TRP A 55 -5.80 -10.03 -3.56
CA TRP A 55 -5.38 -10.55 -4.84
C TRP A 55 -3.90 -10.95 -4.85
N PHE A 56 -3.06 -10.26 -4.07
CA PHE A 56 -1.65 -10.58 -3.89
C PHE A 56 -1.40 -11.86 -3.08
N GLN A 57 -2.38 -12.37 -2.33
CA GLN A 57 -2.16 -13.52 -1.44
C GLN A 57 -1.80 -14.80 -2.20
N GLU A 58 -2.45 -15.08 -3.33
CA GLU A 58 -2.19 -16.29 -4.10
C GLU A 58 -0.86 -16.15 -4.89
N PRO A 59 0.15 -16.99 -4.61
CA PRO A 59 1.44 -16.91 -5.28
C PRO A 59 1.34 -17.10 -6.80
N GLY A 60 1.97 -16.20 -7.54
CA GLY A 60 2.04 -16.24 -8.99
C GLY A 60 0.85 -15.64 -9.73
N VAL A 61 -0.25 -15.30 -9.05
CA VAL A 61 -1.41 -14.68 -9.70
C VAL A 61 -1.07 -13.24 -10.11
N ALA A 62 -0.72 -12.41 -9.16
CA ALA A 62 -0.36 -11.02 -9.41
C ALA A 62 0.92 -10.89 -10.27
N GLU A 63 1.91 -11.73 -10.01
CA GLU A 63 3.17 -11.73 -10.77
C GLU A 63 2.93 -11.98 -12.26
N ARG A 64 2.07 -12.92 -12.65
CA ARG A 64 1.75 -13.18 -14.06
C ARG A 64 1.16 -11.97 -14.79
N GLU A 65 0.39 -11.15 -14.07
CA GLU A 65 -0.22 -9.94 -14.64
C GLU A 65 0.73 -8.74 -14.64
N MET A 66 1.49 -8.56 -13.55
CA MET A 66 2.30 -7.35 -13.34
C MET A 66 3.69 -7.45 -13.99
N ASP A 67 4.37 -8.60 -13.89
CA ASP A 67 5.76 -8.73 -14.36
C ASP A 67 5.93 -8.37 -15.85
N PRO A 68 5.08 -8.85 -16.77
CA PRO A 68 5.22 -8.49 -18.18
C PRO A 68 4.77 -7.05 -18.51
N ARG A 69 4.14 -6.35 -17.55
CA ARG A 69 3.59 -5.00 -17.71
C ARG A 69 4.26 -3.96 -16.82
N ALA A 70 5.52 -4.18 -16.41
CA ALA A 70 6.22 -3.28 -15.50
C ALA A 70 6.22 -1.83 -15.99
N ARG A 71 6.49 -1.59 -17.28
CA ARG A 71 6.45 -0.26 -17.87
C ARG A 71 5.05 0.37 -17.80
N VAL A 72 4.03 -0.35 -18.23
CA VAL A 72 2.64 0.11 -18.23
C VAL A 72 2.19 0.48 -16.81
N LEU A 73 2.59 -0.33 -15.83
CA LEU A 73 2.30 -0.07 -14.41
C LEU A 73 2.86 1.29 -13.98
N PHE A 74 4.14 1.56 -14.24
CA PHE A 74 4.75 2.83 -13.81
C PHE A 74 4.20 4.02 -14.60
N GLU A 75 3.94 3.89 -15.90
CA GLU A 75 3.32 4.95 -16.70
C GLU A 75 1.92 5.33 -16.20
N LYS A 76 1.14 4.36 -15.74
CA LYS A 76 -0.26 4.58 -15.34
C LYS A 76 -0.47 4.87 -13.86
N LEU A 77 0.43 4.42 -12.98
CA LEU A 77 0.28 4.58 -11.53
C LEU A 77 1.20 5.64 -10.92
N MET A 78 2.29 6.05 -11.60
CA MET A 78 3.11 7.17 -11.15
C MET A 78 2.50 8.51 -11.56
N VAL A 79 1.30 8.75 -11.08
CA VAL A 79 0.50 9.95 -11.34
C VAL A 79 0.12 10.63 -10.03
N GLY A 80 -0.17 11.92 -10.07
CA GLY A 80 -0.51 12.68 -8.87
C GLY A 80 -1.39 13.89 -9.16
N GLY A 81 -1.70 14.64 -8.10
CA GLY A 81 -2.50 15.85 -8.19
C GLY A 81 -4.00 15.62 -8.36
N VAL A 82 -4.48 14.41 -8.03
CA VAL A 82 -5.90 14.05 -8.18
C VAL A 82 -6.64 14.24 -6.86
N ASP A 83 -7.79 14.91 -6.93
CA ASP A 83 -8.69 15.04 -5.79
C ASP A 83 -9.12 13.63 -5.31
N PRO A 84 -8.98 13.30 -4.01
CA PRO A 84 -9.36 12.01 -3.45
C PRO A 84 -10.81 11.61 -3.74
N ARG A 85 -11.71 12.59 -3.93
CA ARG A 85 -13.11 12.33 -4.29
C ARG A 85 -13.24 11.65 -5.65
N ILE A 86 -12.43 12.04 -6.63
CA ILE A 86 -12.42 11.41 -7.96
C ILE A 86 -11.96 9.96 -7.86
N ILE A 87 -10.95 9.70 -7.01
CA ILE A 87 -10.45 8.35 -6.76
C ILE A 87 -11.53 7.49 -6.08
N ALA A 88 -12.22 8.05 -5.08
CA ALA A 88 -13.32 7.37 -4.40
C ALA A 88 -14.51 7.06 -5.33
N GLU A 89 -14.90 8.03 -6.19
CA GLU A 89 -15.93 7.83 -7.22
C GLU A 89 -15.55 6.69 -8.18
N ARG A 90 -14.30 6.66 -8.63
CA ARG A 90 -13.81 5.57 -9.49
C ARG A 90 -13.82 4.22 -8.78
N ALA A 91 -13.41 4.19 -7.51
CA ALA A 91 -13.41 2.96 -6.71
C ALA A 91 -14.83 2.40 -6.50
N MET A 92 -15.87 3.22 -6.68
CA MET A 92 -17.28 2.86 -6.53
C MET A 92 -18.06 2.91 -7.86
N ALA A 93 -17.41 2.95 -9.01
CA ALA A 93 -18.02 3.22 -10.31
C ALA A 93 -19.14 2.22 -10.70
N ASP A 94 -19.04 0.97 -10.27
CA ASP A 94 -20.05 -0.07 -10.51
C ASP A 94 -20.95 -0.35 -9.28
N GLY A 95 -20.92 0.54 -8.27
CA GLY A 95 -21.67 0.41 -7.03
C GLY A 95 -21.06 -0.55 -6.01
N LYS A 96 -19.89 -1.11 -6.28
CA LYS A 96 -19.11 -1.94 -5.36
C LYS A 96 -17.70 -1.39 -5.21
N LEU A 97 -17.16 -1.49 -4.00
CA LEU A 97 -15.80 -1.04 -3.74
C LEU A 97 -14.79 -1.85 -4.57
N ASN A 98 -13.95 -1.16 -5.36
CA ASN A 98 -12.82 -1.73 -6.07
C ASN A 98 -11.55 -0.93 -5.74
N MET A 99 -10.63 -1.57 -5.04
CA MET A 99 -9.34 -1.02 -4.62
C MET A 99 -8.17 -1.73 -5.33
N ASN A 100 -8.41 -2.39 -6.47
CA ASN A 100 -7.39 -3.11 -7.20
C ASN A 100 -7.12 -2.48 -8.58
N PRO A 101 -6.14 -1.57 -8.70
CA PRO A 101 -5.77 -0.98 -9.98
C PRO A 101 -4.91 -1.90 -10.85
N PHE A 102 -4.48 -3.06 -10.35
CA PHE A 102 -3.49 -3.92 -11.01
C PHE A 102 -4.12 -5.00 -11.90
N ILE A 103 -5.42 -5.28 -11.76
CA ILE A 103 -6.05 -6.42 -12.42
C ILE A 103 -6.25 -6.22 -13.94
N ASP A 104 -6.35 -4.98 -14.39
CA ASP A 104 -6.45 -4.60 -15.81
C ASP A 104 -5.59 -3.36 -16.07
N LEU A 105 -4.27 -3.55 -16.05
CA LEU A 105 -3.33 -2.45 -16.29
C LEU A 105 -3.43 -1.89 -17.71
N ASP A 106 -3.76 -2.70 -18.70
CA ASP A 106 -3.87 -2.26 -20.10
C ASP A 106 -5.10 -1.35 -20.28
N GLY A 107 -6.22 -1.69 -19.64
CA GLY A 107 -7.47 -0.89 -19.66
C GLY A 107 -7.50 0.25 -18.65
N LEU A 108 -6.52 0.35 -17.73
CA LEU A 108 -6.49 1.37 -16.70
C LEU A 108 -6.25 2.76 -17.32
N GLU A 109 -7.18 3.69 -17.15
CA GLU A 109 -6.96 5.09 -17.47
C GLU A 109 -6.25 5.80 -16.31
N PRO A 110 -5.09 6.45 -16.54
CA PRO A 110 -4.38 7.18 -15.49
C PRO A 110 -5.26 8.27 -14.88
N LEU A 111 -5.22 8.40 -13.57
CA LEU A 111 -5.85 9.51 -12.86
C LEU A 111 -4.80 10.57 -12.54
N GLY A 112 -4.81 11.66 -13.29
CA GLY A 112 -3.89 12.78 -13.09
C GLY A 112 -2.68 12.78 -14.03
N GLU A 113 -1.79 13.73 -13.77
CA GLU A 113 -0.58 13.90 -14.57
C GLU A 113 0.57 13.02 -14.04
N SER A 114 1.48 12.62 -14.92
CA SER A 114 2.68 11.90 -14.50
C SER A 114 3.52 12.74 -13.54
N ILE A 115 3.89 12.16 -12.41
CA ILE A 115 4.84 12.75 -11.44
C ILE A 115 6.29 12.37 -11.73
N ALA A 116 6.52 11.55 -12.76
CA ALA A 116 7.82 11.05 -13.17
C ALA A 116 8.11 11.42 -14.62
N ASP A 117 9.33 11.84 -14.92
CA ASP A 117 9.76 11.97 -16.31
C ASP A 117 10.02 10.59 -16.95
N ALA A 118 10.17 10.58 -18.29
CA ALA A 118 10.37 9.33 -19.03
C ALA A 118 11.62 8.56 -18.57
N GLY A 119 12.68 9.25 -18.17
CA GLY A 119 13.91 8.60 -17.69
C GLY A 119 13.71 7.88 -16.35
N VAL A 120 12.89 8.44 -15.47
CA VAL A 120 12.50 7.80 -14.20
C VAL A 120 11.65 6.56 -14.48
N VAL A 121 10.65 6.66 -15.34
CA VAL A 121 9.81 5.52 -15.75
C VAL A 121 10.67 4.41 -16.37
N ASP A 122 11.58 4.77 -17.29
CA ASP A 122 12.52 3.83 -17.91
C ASP A 122 13.37 3.09 -16.88
N HIS A 123 13.89 3.82 -15.88
CA HIS A 123 14.67 3.23 -14.81
C HIS A 123 13.87 2.20 -14.02
N TYR A 124 12.69 2.59 -13.51
CA TYR A 124 11.82 1.67 -12.75
C TYR A 124 11.41 0.46 -13.58
N ALA A 125 10.94 0.67 -14.81
CA ALA A 125 10.56 -0.42 -15.70
C ALA A 125 11.71 -1.41 -15.90
N SER A 126 12.92 -0.92 -16.23
CA SER A 126 14.10 -1.77 -16.45
C SER A 126 14.51 -2.58 -15.20
N VAL A 127 14.31 -2.03 -14.01
CA VAL A 127 14.57 -2.76 -12.75
C VAL A 127 13.56 -3.88 -12.57
N PHE A 128 12.26 -3.56 -12.67
CA PHE A 128 11.19 -4.53 -12.39
C PHE A 128 11.01 -5.58 -13.50
N GLU A 129 11.31 -5.26 -14.76
CA GLU A 129 11.43 -6.26 -15.84
C GLU A 129 12.49 -7.33 -15.53
N ARG A 130 13.53 -6.98 -14.79
CA ARG A 130 14.59 -7.89 -14.38
C ARG A 130 14.31 -8.62 -13.07
N THR A 131 13.68 -7.97 -12.09
CA THR A 131 13.48 -8.49 -10.73
C THR A 131 12.09 -9.07 -10.50
N GLY A 132 11.09 -8.68 -11.30
CA GLY A 132 9.67 -8.90 -11.05
C GLY A 132 9.16 -8.16 -9.82
N PHE A 133 7.88 -8.30 -9.54
CA PHE A 133 7.18 -7.66 -8.42
C PHE A 133 7.08 -8.54 -7.17
N ARG A 134 7.47 -9.80 -7.24
CA ARG A 134 7.32 -10.77 -6.13
C ARG A 134 7.88 -10.29 -4.80
N GLY A 135 9.02 -9.60 -4.82
CA GLY A 135 9.65 -9.06 -3.60
C GLY A 135 8.73 -8.09 -2.86
N GLY A 136 8.14 -7.14 -3.59
CA GLY A 136 7.17 -6.18 -3.04
C GLY A 136 5.85 -6.85 -2.63
N ILE A 137 5.33 -7.75 -3.46
CA ILE A 137 4.08 -8.47 -3.19
C ILE A 137 4.18 -9.31 -1.91
N ASN A 138 5.33 -9.90 -1.62
CA ASN A 138 5.53 -10.73 -0.43
C ASN A 138 5.33 -9.97 0.90
N TRP A 139 5.46 -8.64 0.94
CA TRP A 139 5.12 -7.86 2.13
C TRP A 139 3.66 -8.08 2.52
N TYR A 140 2.76 -8.08 1.53
CA TYR A 140 1.31 -8.28 1.74
C TYR A 140 0.97 -9.72 2.13
N ARG A 141 1.75 -10.72 1.68
CA ARG A 141 1.54 -12.15 2.00
C ARG A 141 1.84 -12.51 3.45
N ASN A 142 2.52 -11.63 4.16
CA ASN A 142 2.89 -11.85 5.57
C ASN A 142 1.99 -11.12 6.56
N VAL A 143 0.95 -10.41 6.12
CA VAL A 143 0.14 -9.56 7.02
C VAL A 143 -0.51 -10.35 8.15
N ASP A 144 -1.17 -11.47 7.86
CA ASP A 144 -1.84 -12.29 8.88
C ASP A 144 -0.85 -12.95 9.82
N ALA A 145 0.28 -13.44 9.29
CA ALA A 145 1.35 -14.04 10.10
C ALA A 145 1.98 -13.00 11.03
N ASN A 146 2.25 -11.78 10.53
CA ASN A 146 2.81 -10.71 11.34
C ASN A 146 1.82 -10.23 12.41
N SER A 147 0.55 -10.08 12.09
CA SER A 147 -0.50 -9.68 13.04
C SER A 147 -0.69 -10.72 14.13
N ALA A 148 -0.64 -12.00 13.77
CA ALA A 148 -0.74 -13.10 14.74
C ALA A 148 0.51 -13.22 15.65
N ALA A 149 1.70 -12.98 15.10
CA ALA A 149 2.95 -13.04 15.85
C ALA A 149 3.14 -11.85 16.79
N HIS A 150 2.61 -10.67 16.42
CA HIS A 150 2.85 -9.39 17.09
C HIS A 150 1.55 -8.58 17.26
N PRO A 151 0.55 -9.10 17.99
CA PRO A 151 -0.74 -8.41 18.19
C PRO A 151 -0.61 -7.10 18.99
N GLU A 152 0.52 -6.89 19.66
CA GLU A 152 0.84 -5.67 20.39
C GLU A 152 1.20 -4.48 19.49
N VAL A 153 1.61 -4.70 18.23
CA VAL A 153 1.92 -3.64 17.28
C VAL A 153 0.64 -2.91 16.87
N GLY A 154 0.65 -1.59 16.97
CA GLY A 154 -0.50 -0.74 16.70
C GLY A 154 -1.41 -0.50 17.92
N THR A 155 -1.17 -1.17 19.06
CA THR A 155 -1.97 -1.01 20.29
C THR A 155 -1.14 -0.57 21.50
N THR A 156 0.16 -0.86 21.52
CA THR A 156 1.06 -0.49 22.63
C THR A 156 1.40 0.99 22.59
N VAL A 157 1.38 1.66 23.73
CA VAL A 157 1.83 3.05 23.83
C VAL A 157 3.35 3.12 23.61
N LEU A 158 3.78 3.90 22.63
CA LEU A 158 5.19 4.09 22.34
C LEU A 158 5.84 5.02 23.37
N SER A 159 7.00 4.64 23.88
CA SER A 159 7.71 5.36 24.96
C SER A 159 8.66 6.46 24.45
N MET A 160 8.99 6.46 23.16
CA MET A 160 9.87 7.46 22.53
C MET A 160 9.06 8.56 21.84
N PRO A 161 9.66 9.73 21.54
CA PRO A 161 9.03 10.76 20.72
C PRO A 161 8.62 10.23 19.35
N THR A 162 7.39 10.53 18.95
CA THR A 162 6.85 10.11 17.64
C THR A 162 6.29 11.30 16.87
N LEU A 163 6.42 11.26 15.56
CA LEU A 163 5.85 12.22 14.63
C LEU A 163 5.11 11.48 13.51
N MET A 164 3.88 11.88 13.25
CA MET A 164 3.11 11.43 12.10
C MET A 164 3.00 12.55 11.07
N LEU A 165 3.44 12.30 9.85
CA LEU A 165 3.28 13.19 8.70
C LEU A 165 2.23 12.58 7.79
N CYS A 166 1.13 13.30 7.54
CA CYS A 166 0.05 12.86 6.66
C CYS A 166 0.08 13.68 5.36
N ALA A 167 -0.23 13.04 4.25
CA ALA A 167 -0.54 13.73 3.00
C ALA A 167 -2.06 13.93 2.90
N GLU A 168 -2.48 15.16 2.67
CA GLU A 168 -3.91 15.53 2.63
C GLU A 168 -4.68 14.74 1.57
N TRP A 169 -4.01 14.44 0.45
CA TRP A 169 -4.60 13.78 -0.73
C TRP A 169 -4.13 12.34 -0.91
N ASP A 170 -3.75 11.69 0.18
CA ASP A 170 -3.39 10.26 0.15
C ASP A 170 -4.67 9.41 0.01
N PRO A 171 -4.88 8.70 -1.11
CA PRO A 171 -6.07 7.90 -1.31
C PRO A 171 -6.04 6.55 -0.60
N ALA A 172 -4.84 6.07 -0.26
CA ALA A 172 -4.64 4.76 0.37
C ALA A 172 -4.61 4.87 1.90
N LEU A 173 -3.93 5.89 2.42
CA LEU A 173 -3.71 6.12 3.85
C LEU A 173 -4.12 7.56 4.23
N PRO A 174 -5.41 7.91 4.09
CA PRO A 174 -5.89 9.27 4.34
C PRO A 174 -5.65 9.71 5.78
N PRO A 175 -5.47 11.03 6.05
CA PRO A 175 -5.20 11.58 7.38
C PRO A 175 -6.19 11.15 8.47
N ALA A 176 -7.44 10.85 8.10
CA ALA A 176 -8.47 10.38 9.02
C ALA A 176 -8.08 9.07 9.74
N LEU A 177 -7.26 8.23 9.12
CA LEU A 177 -6.76 7.00 9.76
C LEU A 177 -5.76 7.27 10.88
N ALA A 178 -5.06 8.43 10.85
CA ALA A 178 -4.11 8.81 11.88
C ALA A 178 -4.77 9.55 13.06
N ALA A 179 -6.03 9.94 12.94
CA ALA A 179 -6.79 10.65 13.96
C ALA A 179 -7.66 9.73 14.83
N SER A 180 -7.63 8.41 14.57
CA SER A 180 -8.47 7.39 15.24
C SER A 180 -7.88 6.86 16.54
#